data_cd26efaeec1322393e6a6f87fcb586f9
#
_entry.id   cd26efaeec1322393e6a6f87fcb586f9
#
_cell.length_a   1.000
_cell.length_b   1.000
_cell.length_c   1.000
_cell.angle_alpha   90.00
_cell.angle_beta   90.00
_cell.angle_gamma   90.00
#
_symmetry.space_group_name_H-M   'P 1'
#
loop_
_entity.id
_entity.type
_entity.pdbx_description
1 polymer ?
#
loop_
_entity_poly.entity_id
_entity_poly.type
_entity_poly.pdbx_seq_one_letter_code
_entity_poly.pdbx_strand_id
1 'polypeptide(L)'
;MPVSLIPSFLSFCFINGITPGPANLCSLSTAMNEGKQAALRQWRGLFTGFAIVSFGSAMVNAFLGSVLGEYVRYLAWAGAAYLLWMAWNIIRPVFLPGSAKERQQDRSAGKASFWSGLFVQLTNVKIIVFCMTALSSFVLPYTKDFLSLLLVGAFLPFTGPVCNLAWLFAGVKLQKLFQQHRMVISLLMALSLVYCAISLVS
;
A
#
# COMPACT_ATOMS: atom_id res chain seq x y z
N MET A 1 -16.02 7.59 -17.30
CA MET A 1 -16.55 6.40 -16.61
C MET A 1 -18.05 6.55 -16.41
N PRO A 2 -18.88 5.52 -16.75
CA PRO A 2 -20.33 5.52 -16.51
C PRO A 2 -20.67 5.67 -15.02
N VAL A 3 -21.76 6.38 -14.70
CA VAL A 3 -22.20 6.60 -13.31
C VAL A 3 -22.51 5.27 -12.59
N SER A 4 -23.01 4.26 -13.30
CA SER A 4 -23.31 2.93 -12.78
C SER A 4 -22.08 2.18 -12.25
N LEU A 5 -20.87 2.53 -12.68
CA LEU A 5 -19.62 1.91 -12.22
C LEU A 5 -19.00 2.62 -11.00
N ILE A 6 -19.49 3.79 -10.62
CA ILE A 6 -18.95 4.52 -9.47
C ILE A 6 -18.97 3.69 -8.19
N PRO A 7 -20.07 2.98 -7.83
CA PRO A 7 -20.07 2.15 -6.61
C PRO A 7 -19.02 1.05 -6.63
N SER A 8 -18.85 0.37 -7.78
CA SER A 8 -17.84 -0.69 -7.94
C SER A 8 -16.42 -0.13 -7.86
N PHE A 9 -16.17 1.03 -8.48
CA PHE A 9 -14.89 1.72 -8.40
C PHE A 9 -14.56 2.15 -6.97
N LEU A 10 -15.51 2.75 -6.25
CA LEU A 10 -15.31 3.16 -4.85
C LEU A 10 -15.10 1.95 -3.94
N SER A 11 -15.84 0.85 -4.15
CA SER A 11 -15.64 -0.40 -3.42
C SER A 11 -14.24 -0.98 -3.68
N PHE A 12 -13.80 -0.99 -4.93
CA PHE A 12 -12.44 -1.40 -5.30
C PHE A 12 -11.39 -0.53 -4.60
N CYS A 13 -11.55 0.79 -4.61
CA CYS A 13 -10.65 1.72 -3.93
C CYS A 13 -10.62 1.48 -2.41
N PHE A 14 -11.78 1.31 -1.79
CA PHE A 14 -11.90 1.09 -0.34
C PHE A 14 -11.25 -0.24 0.08
N ILE A 15 -11.59 -1.34 -0.61
CA ILE A 15 -11.03 -2.66 -0.32
C ILE A 15 -9.50 -2.64 -0.45
N ASN A 16 -8.98 -2.08 -1.54
CA ASN A 16 -7.53 -1.97 -1.71
C ASN A 16 -6.88 -1.05 -0.68
N GLY A 17 -7.52 0.05 -0.30
CA GLY A 17 -7.00 0.99 0.67
C GLY A 17 -6.95 0.42 2.09
N ILE A 18 -8.00 -0.33 2.51
CA ILE A 18 -8.09 -0.87 3.86
C ILE A 18 -7.35 -2.20 4.04
N THR A 19 -7.16 -2.98 2.98
CA THR A 19 -6.42 -4.24 3.07
C THR A 19 -4.96 -4.01 3.46
N PRO A 20 -4.40 -4.86 4.33
CA PRO A 20 -3.02 -4.72 4.78
C PRO A 20 -2.04 -4.77 3.61
N GLY A 21 -1.03 -3.93 3.69
CA GLY A 21 0.04 -3.81 2.69
C GLY A 21 1.21 -3.02 3.26
N PRO A 22 2.31 -2.86 2.50
CA PRO A 22 3.53 -2.23 2.99
C PRO A 22 3.30 -0.89 3.69
N ALA A 23 2.52 0.01 3.08
CA ALA A 23 2.23 1.34 3.62
C ALA A 23 1.39 1.26 4.91
N ASN A 24 0.36 0.40 4.94
CA ASN A 24 -0.53 0.25 6.09
C ASN A 24 0.22 -0.32 7.30
N LEU A 25 1.04 -1.35 7.07
CA LEU A 25 1.87 -1.95 8.11
C LEU A 25 2.97 -1.00 8.59
N CYS A 26 3.54 -0.20 7.70
CA CYS A 26 4.51 0.82 8.03
C CYS A 26 3.90 1.88 8.96
N SER A 27 2.73 2.42 8.63
CA SER A 27 2.02 3.40 9.45
C SER A 27 1.63 2.83 10.82
N LEU A 28 1.10 1.59 10.86
CA LEU A 28 0.78 0.88 12.09
C LEU A 28 2.01 0.72 12.99
N SER A 29 3.10 0.16 12.42
CA SER A 29 4.36 -0.09 13.14
C SER A 29 4.98 1.20 13.66
N THR A 30 5.03 2.26 12.84
CA THR A 30 5.57 3.55 13.24
C THR A 30 4.73 4.18 14.36
N ALA A 31 3.41 4.13 14.25
CA ALA A 31 2.53 4.66 15.29
C ALA A 31 2.70 3.94 16.64
N MET A 32 2.94 2.62 16.59
CA MET A 32 3.18 1.81 17.80
C MET A 32 4.56 2.04 18.43
N ASN A 33 5.60 2.19 17.62
CA ASN A 33 6.98 2.25 18.11
C ASN A 33 7.47 3.67 18.37
N GLU A 34 7.09 4.64 17.54
CA GLU A 34 7.59 6.01 17.54
C GLU A 34 6.50 7.06 17.87
N GLY A 35 5.24 6.59 17.97
CA GLY A 35 4.11 7.41 18.35
C GLY A 35 3.46 8.17 17.19
N LYS A 36 2.34 8.83 17.52
CA LYS A 36 1.44 9.48 16.54
C LYS A 36 2.14 10.55 15.68
N GLN A 37 3.00 11.38 16.27
CA GLN A 37 3.61 12.49 15.53
C GLN A 37 4.60 12.00 14.47
N ALA A 38 5.40 10.97 14.77
CA ALA A 38 6.31 10.36 13.84
C ALA A 38 5.53 9.68 12.69
N ALA A 39 4.47 8.94 13.03
CA ALA A 39 3.59 8.31 12.07
C ALA A 39 2.90 9.32 11.13
N LEU A 40 2.46 10.47 11.63
CA LEU A 40 1.88 11.52 10.78
C LEU A 40 2.90 12.17 9.85
N ARG A 41 4.15 12.37 10.29
CA ARG A 41 5.23 12.85 9.40
C ARG A 41 5.48 11.85 8.27
N GLN A 42 5.57 10.57 8.59
CA GLN A 42 5.74 9.50 7.62
C GLN A 42 4.54 9.39 6.68
N TRP A 43 3.33 9.51 7.21
CA TRP A 43 2.09 9.49 6.43
C TRP A 43 2.05 10.57 5.35
N ARG A 44 2.55 11.78 5.63
CA ARG A 44 2.69 12.82 4.60
C ARG A 44 3.56 12.36 3.43
N GLY A 45 4.63 11.63 3.71
CA GLY A 45 5.47 11.02 2.68
C GLY A 45 4.72 9.93 1.89
N LEU A 46 3.98 9.07 2.59
CA LEU A 46 3.11 8.06 1.96
C LEU A 46 2.07 8.70 1.04
N PHE A 47 1.41 9.78 1.49
CA PHE A 47 0.45 10.52 0.67
C PHE A 47 1.09 11.10 -0.59
N THR A 48 2.22 11.78 -0.44
CA THR A 48 2.96 12.39 -1.57
C THR A 48 3.43 11.30 -2.54
N GLY A 49 4.00 10.20 -2.04
CA GLY A 49 4.42 9.08 -2.88
C GLY A 49 3.26 8.44 -3.62
N PHE A 50 2.09 8.32 -2.96
CA PHE A 50 0.88 7.83 -3.62
C PHE A 50 0.44 8.76 -4.76
N ALA A 51 0.45 10.06 -4.54
CA ALA A 51 0.12 11.03 -5.58
C ALA A 51 1.07 10.90 -6.79
N ILE A 52 2.38 10.80 -6.55
CA ILE A 52 3.37 10.61 -7.62
C ILE A 52 3.09 9.32 -8.40
N VAL A 53 2.86 8.20 -7.72
CA VAL A 53 2.54 6.91 -8.37
C VAL A 53 1.23 7.01 -9.15
N SER A 54 0.22 7.65 -8.59
CA SER A 54 -1.09 7.79 -9.24
C SER A 54 -1.02 8.64 -10.50
N PHE A 55 -0.35 9.79 -10.44
CA PHE A 55 -0.15 10.64 -11.63
C PHE A 55 0.74 9.96 -12.67
N GLY A 56 1.83 9.30 -12.25
CA GLY A 56 2.66 8.49 -13.14
C GLY A 56 1.85 7.39 -13.83
N SER A 57 0.99 6.68 -13.09
CA SER A 57 0.09 5.68 -13.64
C SER A 57 -0.93 6.27 -14.64
N ALA A 58 -1.44 7.47 -14.38
CA ALA A 58 -2.35 8.16 -15.31
C ALA A 58 -1.62 8.51 -16.62
N MET A 59 -0.40 9.03 -16.55
CA MET A 59 0.42 9.30 -17.72
C MET A 59 0.72 8.02 -18.51
N VAL A 60 1.14 6.97 -17.82
CA VAL A 60 1.43 5.68 -18.46
C VAL A 60 0.19 5.10 -19.15
N ASN A 61 -0.98 5.14 -18.50
CA ASN A 61 -2.25 4.70 -19.14
C ASN A 61 -2.65 5.58 -20.34
N ALA A 62 -2.39 6.88 -20.28
CA ALA A 62 -2.73 7.80 -21.39
C ALA A 62 -1.87 7.52 -22.64
N PHE A 63 -0.57 7.28 -22.47
CA PHE A 63 0.37 7.12 -23.60
C PHE A 63 0.57 5.68 -24.04
N LEU A 64 0.44 4.71 -23.14
CA LEU A 64 0.77 3.30 -23.38
C LEU A 64 -0.40 2.34 -23.07
N GLY A 65 -1.59 2.86 -22.75
CA GLY A 65 -2.70 2.06 -22.26
C GLY A 65 -3.18 0.94 -23.20
N SER A 66 -2.99 1.10 -24.52
CA SER A 66 -3.29 0.06 -25.51
C SER A 66 -2.28 -1.10 -25.51
N VAL A 67 -1.07 -0.86 -25.01
CA VAL A 67 0.04 -1.85 -24.99
C VAL A 67 0.17 -2.50 -23.60
N LEU A 68 -0.19 -1.78 -22.56
CA LEU A 68 0.06 -2.17 -21.17
C LEU A 68 -0.92 -3.21 -20.62
N GLY A 69 -2.08 -3.44 -21.26
CA GLY A 69 -3.07 -4.40 -20.76
C GLY A 69 -2.49 -5.80 -20.47
N GLU A 70 -1.55 -6.26 -21.31
CA GLU A 70 -0.87 -7.54 -21.11
C GLU A 70 0.21 -7.48 -20.01
N TYR A 71 0.89 -6.33 -19.86
CA TYR A 71 1.99 -6.18 -18.90
C TYR A 71 1.52 -5.96 -17.45
N VAL A 72 0.30 -5.48 -17.22
CA VAL A 72 -0.30 -5.35 -15.86
C VAL A 72 -0.31 -6.70 -15.14
N ARG A 73 -0.52 -7.80 -15.87
CA ARG A 73 -0.46 -9.16 -15.31
C ARG A 73 0.92 -9.51 -14.75
N TYR A 74 1.99 -9.16 -15.43
CA TYR A 74 3.37 -9.41 -14.94
C TYR A 74 3.68 -8.56 -13.71
N LEU A 75 3.19 -7.31 -13.66
CA LEU A 75 3.30 -6.46 -12.47
C LEU A 75 2.54 -7.05 -11.28
N ALA A 76 1.37 -7.67 -11.50
CA ALA A 76 0.62 -8.35 -10.46
C ALA A 76 1.40 -9.53 -9.86
N TRP A 77 2.05 -10.35 -10.69
CA TRP A 77 2.92 -11.45 -10.24
C TRP A 77 4.13 -10.95 -9.45
N ALA A 78 4.81 -9.90 -9.93
CA ALA A 78 5.91 -9.28 -9.22
C ALA A 78 5.45 -8.70 -7.86
N GLY A 79 4.26 -8.08 -7.84
CA GLY A 79 3.62 -7.58 -6.63
C GLY A 79 3.30 -8.69 -5.62
N ALA A 80 2.74 -9.80 -6.08
CA ALA A 80 2.46 -10.96 -5.24
C ALA A 80 3.73 -11.54 -4.62
N ALA A 81 4.80 -11.72 -5.42
CA ALA A 81 6.09 -12.17 -4.93
C ALA A 81 6.67 -11.23 -3.86
N TYR A 82 6.56 -9.92 -4.06
CA TYR A 82 6.99 -8.91 -3.08
C TYR A 82 6.16 -8.99 -1.78
N LEU A 83 4.83 -9.17 -1.86
CA LEU A 83 3.97 -9.31 -0.68
C LEU A 83 4.30 -10.59 0.11
N LEU A 84 4.58 -11.70 -0.57
CA LEU A 84 5.03 -12.95 0.06
C LEU A 84 6.39 -12.78 0.75
N TRP A 85 7.35 -12.12 0.12
CA TRP A 85 8.63 -11.78 0.73
C TRP A 85 8.45 -10.91 1.98
N MET A 86 7.52 -9.95 1.93
CA MET A 86 7.23 -9.10 3.07
C MET A 86 6.54 -9.89 4.21
N ALA A 87 5.61 -10.78 3.89
CA ALA A 87 4.97 -11.69 4.86
C ALA A 87 6.02 -12.55 5.58
N TRP A 88 6.96 -13.12 4.81
CA TRP A 88 8.09 -13.86 5.36
C TRP A 88 8.94 -13.01 6.32
N ASN A 89 9.24 -11.77 5.95
CA ASN A 89 10.02 -10.86 6.80
C ASN A 89 9.31 -10.46 8.10
N ILE A 90 7.99 -10.51 8.16
CA ILE A 90 7.21 -10.26 9.38
C ILE A 90 7.22 -11.49 10.28
N ILE A 91 7.13 -12.68 9.71
CA ILE A 91 7.00 -13.94 10.46
C ILE A 91 8.36 -14.50 10.90
N ARG A 92 9.40 -14.34 10.09
CA ARG A 92 10.75 -14.87 10.36
C ARG A 92 11.28 -14.56 11.76
N PRO A 93 11.16 -13.33 12.32
CA PRO A 93 11.65 -13.01 13.66
C PRO A 93 10.88 -13.71 14.79
N VAL A 94 9.67 -14.23 14.51
CA VAL A 94 8.85 -14.97 15.48
C VAL A 94 9.40 -16.38 15.65
N PHE A 95 9.86 -16.99 14.55
CA PHE A 95 10.38 -18.35 14.53
C PHE A 95 11.90 -18.44 14.72
N LEU A 96 12.64 -17.36 14.39
CA LEU A 96 14.10 -17.29 14.48
C LEU A 96 14.51 -16.08 15.35
N PRO A 97 14.50 -16.21 16.70
CA PRO A 97 14.71 -15.08 17.62
C PRO A 97 16.07 -14.38 17.49
N GLY A 98 17.10 -15.06 16.98
CA GLY A 98 18.44 -14.48 16.80
C GLY A 98 18.51 -13.36 15.75
N SER A 99 17.59 -13.38 14.76
CA SER A 99 17.52 -12.35 13.71
C SER A 99 16.76 -11.09 14.12
N ALA A 100 16.09 -11.10 15.28
CA ALA A 100 15.27 -9.98 15.75
C ALA A 100 16.14 -8.84 16.32
N LYS A 101 17.27 -9.14 16.96
CA LYS A 101 18.17 -8.14 17.56
C LYS A 101 18.92 -7.33 16.51
N GLU A 102 19.41 -7.94 15.46
CA GLU A 102 20.14 -7.27 14.37
C GLU A 102 19.23 -6.29 13.61
N ARG A 103 17.97 -6.69 13.33
CA ARG A 103 17.03 -5.82 12.62
C ARG A 103 16.38 -4.74 13.48
N GLN A 104 16.33 -4.91 14.81
CA GLN A 104 15.89 -3.86 15.71
C GLN A 104 16.92 -2.75 15.79
N GLN A 105 18.19 -3.08 15.63
CA GLN A 105 19.30 -2.14 15.53
C GLN A 105 19.33 -1.42 14.17
N ASP A 106 19.06 -2.11 13.05
CA ASP A 106 18.93 -1.52 11.72
C ASP A 106 17.67 -0.65 11.56
N ARG A 107 16.55 -1.02 12.22
CA ARG A 107 15.32 -0.21 12.22
C ARG A 107 15.38 1.00 13.14
N SER A 108 16.22 1.00 14.17
CA SER A 108 16.48 2.17 15.01
C SER A 108 17.42 3.18 14.35
N ALA A 109 18.08 2.83 13.25
CA ALA A 109 18.94 3.74 12.50
C ALA A 109 18.18 4.76 11.63
N GLY A 110 16.88 4.56 11.36
CA GLY A 110 16.05 5.51 10.59
C GLY A 110 14.81 5.92 11.36
N LYS A 111 14.83 7.08 12.05
CA LYS A 111 13.61 7.71 12.58
C LYS A 111 12.58 7.84 11.47
N ALA A 112 11.32 7.50 11.75
CA ALA A 112 10.23 7.67 10.80
C ALA A 112 10.16 9.13 10.32
N SER A 113 10.32 9.31 9.04
CA SER A 113 10.44 10.60 8.39
C SER A 113 9.51 10.68 7.18
N PHE A 114 9.31 11.88 6.66
CA PHE A 114 8.65 12.08 5.37
C PHE A 114 9.28 11.21 4.27
N TRP A 115 10.62 11.19 4.19
CA TRP A 115 11.35 10.45 3.17
C TRP A 115 11.16 8.93 3.26
N SER A 116 11.14 8.38 4.49
CA SER A 116 10.89 6.95 4.67
C SER A 116 9.48 6.57 4.16
N GLY A 117 8.47 7.39 4.42
CA GLY A 117 7.12 7.20 3.89
C GLY A 117 7.07 7.32 2.36
N LEU A 118 7.74 8.32 1.81
CA LEU A 118 7.83 8.53 0.36
C LEU A 118 8.46 7.31 -0.33
N PHE A 119 9.59 6.84 0.15
CA PHE A 119 10.26 5.66 -0.42
C PHE A 119 9.42 4.39 -0.33
N VAL A 120 8.80 4.13 0.83
CA VAL A 120 7.90 2.99 1.01
C VAL A 120 6.78 3.02 -0.03
N GLN A 121 6.24 4.18 -0.33
CA GLN A 121 5.13 4.30 -1.25
C GLN A 121 5.56 4.20 -2.72
N LEU A 122 6.68 4.82 -3.10
CA LEU A 122 7.21 4.76 -4.46
C LEU A 122 7.63 3.32 -4.85
N THR A 123 8.09 2.53 -3.89
CA THR A 123 8.46 1.12 -4.08
C THR A 123 7.32 0.15 -3.80
N ASN A 124 6.13 0.65 -3.49
CA ASN A 124 4.99 -0.17 -3.14
C ASN A 124 4.30 -0.72 -4.38
N VAL A 125 4.70 -1.93 -4.80
CA VAL A 125 4.15 -2.59 -5.99
C VAL A 125 2.64 -2.75 -5.90
N LYS A 126 2.07 -3.00 -4.70
CA LYS A 126 0.61 -3.06 -4.51
C LYS A 126 -0.07 -1.78 -4.98
N ILE A 127 0.50 -0.61 -4.68
CA ILE A 127 -0.09 0.68 -5.06
C ILE A 127 0.13 0.98 -6.54
N ILE A 128 1.28 0.61 -7.09
CA ILE A 128 1.52 0.73 -8.54
C ILE A 128 0.48 -0.08 -9.31
N VAL A 129 0.31 -1.37 -8.96
CA VAL A 129 -0.70 -2.25 -9.59
C VAL A 129 -2.11 -1.71 -9.36
N PHE A 130 -2.43 -1.25 -8.14
CA PHE A 130 -3.73 -0.65 -7.83
C PHE A 130 -4.03 0.56 -8.73
N CYS A 131 -3.12 1.54 -8.83
CA CYS A 131 -3.33 2.74 -9.65
C CYS A 131 -3.42 2.39 -11.14
N MET A 132 -2.58 1.49 -11.62
CA MET A 132 -2.62 1.00 -13.00
C MET A 132 -3.97 0.34 -13.29
N THR A 133 -4.41 -0.60 -12.45
CA THR A 133 -5.69 -1.32 -12.62
C THR A 133 -6.89 -0.38 -12.49
N ALA A 134 -6.89 0.53 -11.52
CA ALA A 134 -7.97 1.50 -11.34
C ALA A 134 -8.22 2.32 -12.62
N LEU A 135 -7.15 2.79 -13.25
CA LEU A 135 -7.23 3.59 -14.47
C LEU A 135 -7.51 2.74 -15.73
N SER A 136 -6.82 1.60 -15.87
CA SER A 136 -6.96 0.74 -17.05
C SER A 136 -8.31 0.02 -17.11
N SER A 137 -8.88 -0.37 -15.97
CA SER A 137 -10.13 -1.16 -15.94
C SER A 137 -11.38 -0.30 -15.79
N PHE A 138 -11.31 0.83 -15.08
CA PHE A 138 -12.49 1.64 -14.79
C PHE A 138 -12.59 2.92 -15.64
N VAL A 139 -11.48 3.41 -16.20
CA VAL A 139 -11.48 4.68 -16.94
C VAL A 139 -11.21 4.48 -18.42
N LEU A 140 -10.10 3.82 -18.75
CA LEU A 140 -9.61 3.66 -20.13
C LEU A 140 -10.61 3.02 -21.11
N PRO A 141 -11.44 2.02 -20.72
CA PRO A 141 -12.43 1.44 -21.62
C PRO A 141 -13.54 2.41 -22.05
N TYR A 142 -13.74 3.50 -21.30
CA TYR A 142 -14.82 4.46 -21.50
C TYR A 142 -14.37 5.80 -22.04
N THR A 143 -13.10 6.17 -21.84
CA THR A 143 -12.53 7.42 -22.34
C THR A 143 -11.02 7.30 -22.44
N LYS A 144 -10.49 7.83 -23.54
CA LYS A 144 -9.04 8.00 -23.75
C LYS A 144 -8.60 9.44 -23.48
N ASP A 145 -9.53 10.29 -23.02
CA ASP A 145 -9.25 11.67 -22.72
C ASP A 145 -8.25 11.80 -21.57
N PHE A 146 -7.16 12.49 -21.84
CA PHE A 146 -6.06 12.70 -20.92
C PHE A 146 -6.50 13.40 -19.63
N LEU A 147 -7.37 14.40 -19.75
CA LEU A 147 -7.88 15.13 -18.60
C LEU A 147 -8.71 14.24 -17.67
N SER A 148 -9.53 13.37 -18.23
CA SER A 148 -10.31 12.39 -17.46
C SER A 148 -9.43 11.42 -16.67
N LEU A 149 -8.34 10.93 -17.27
CA LEU A 149 -7.36 10.06 -16.61
C LEU A 149 -6.63 10.82 -15.50
N LEU A 150 -6.23 12.06 -15.73
CA LEU A 150 -5.60 12.91 -14.72
C LEU A 150 -6.54 13.22 -13.55
N LEU A 151 -7.81 13.53 -13.80
CA LEU A 151 -8.79 13.82 -12.73
C LEU A 151 -9.01 12.61 -11.84
N VAL A 152 -9.15 11.41 -12.40
CA VAL A 152 -9.25 10.19 -11.61
C VAL A 152 -7.92 9.91 -10.90
N GLY A 153 -6.78 10.09 -11.57
CA GLY A 153 -5.46 10.01 -10.95
C GLY A 153 -5.29 10.97 -9.77
N ALA A 154 -5.82 12.20 -9.86
CA ALA A 154 -5.83 13.17 -8.78
C ALA A 154 -6.76 12.76 -7.61
N PHE A 155 -7.81 11.99 -7.89
CA PHE A 155 -8.74 11.48 -6.89
C PHE A 155 -8.18 10.32 -6.08
N LEU A 156 -7.43 9.40 -6.71
CA LEU A 156 -6.93 8.18 -6.07
C LEU A 156 -6.12 8.42 -4.77
N PRO A 157 -5.27 9.48 -4.63
CA PRO A 157 -4.57 9.78 -3.38
C PRO A 157 -5.47 10.04 -2.18
N PHE A 158 -6.73 10.40 -2.41
CA PHE A 158 -7.72 10.58 -1.34
C PHE A 158 -8.42 9.29 -0.92
N THR A 159 -8.14 8.17 -1.57
CA THR A 159 -8.69 6.86 -1.22
C THR A 159 -7.76 6.06 -0.31
N GLY A 160 -6.64 5.57 -0.84
CA GLY A 160 -5.69 4.74 -0.12
C GLY A 160 -5.08 5.39 1.12
N PRO A 161 -4.48 6.60 1.02
CA PRO A 161 -3.94 7.30 2.17
C PRO A 161 -4.97 7.65 3.26
N VAL A 162 -6.22 7.93 2.91
CA VAL A 162 -7.27 8.12 3.92
C VAL A 162 -7.58 6.83 4.67
N CYS A 163 -7.69 5.70 3.96
CA CYS A 163 -7.82 4.38 4.60
C CYS A 163 -6.59 4.05 5.46
N ASN A 164 -5.39 4.46 5.05
CA ASN A 164 -4.16 4.26 5.82
C ASN A 164 -4.17 4.98 7.18
N LEU A 165 -4.89 6.10 7.32
CA LEU A 165 -5.08 6.76 8.62
C LEU A 165 -5.76 5.84 9.65
N ALA A 166 -6.65 4.95 9.22
CA ALA A 166 -7.26 3.97 10.13
C ALA A 166 -6.19 3.04 10.73
N TRP A 167 -5.21 2.60 9.94
CA TRP A 167 -4.08 1.80 10.41
C TRP A 167 -3.16 2.58 11.35
N LEU A 168 -2.89 3.85 11.04
CA LEU A 168 -2.10 4.73 11.90
C LEU A 168 -2.78 4.91 13.27
N PHE A 169 -4.06 5.25 13.30
CA PHE A 169 -4.80 5.44 14.55
C PHE A 169 -5.01 4.13 15.31
N ALA A 170 -5.22 3.01 14.60
CA ALA A 170 -5.23 1.70 15.21
C ALA A 170 -3.89 1.40 15.91
N GLY A 171 -2.76 1.74 15.27
CA GLY A 171 -1.43 1.60 15.86
C GLY A 171 -1.28 2.37 17.17
N VAL A 172 -1.76 3.61 17.22
CA VAL A 172 -1.74 4.42 18.45
C VAL A 172 -2.57 3.77 19.58
N LYS A 173 -3.75 3.24 19.25
CA LYS A 173 -4.66 2.62 20.24
C LYS A 173 -4.20 1.22 20.67
N LEU A 174 -3.66 0.45 19.74
CA LEU A 174 -3.31 -0.96 19.96
C LEU A 174 -1.86 -1.18 20.44
N GLN A 175 -1.12 -0.10 20.73
CA GLN A 175 0.28 -0.18 21.14
C GLN A 175 0.51 -1.17 22.31
N LYS A 176 -0.31 -1.10 23.36
CA LYS A 176 -0.23 -2.00 24.52
C LYS A 176 -0.57 -3.44 24.15
N LEU A 177 -1.64 -3.63 23.36
CA LEU A 177 -2.09 -4.95 22.91
C LEU A 177 -1.04 -5.63 22.02
N PHE A 178 -0.39 -4.87 21.14
CA PHE A 178 0.66 -5.37 20.27
C PHE A 178 1.88 -5.86 21.07
N GLN A 179 2.27 -5.13 22.10
CA GLN A 179 3.39 -5.55 22.97
C GLN A 179 3.08 -6.87 23.70
N GLN A 180 1.83 -7.05 24.13
CA GLN A 180 1.38 -8.27 24.83
C GLN A 180 1.21 -9.47 23.88
N HIS A 181 0.72 -9.25 22.67
CA HIS A 181 0.34 -10.32 21.70
C HIS A 181 1.13 -10.24 20.40
N ARG A 182 2.39 -9.85 20.46
CA ARG A 182 3.26 -9.62 19.29
C ARG A 182 3.24 -10.78 18.29
N MET A 183 3.30 -12.02 18.77
CA MET A 183 3.31 -13.22 17.93
C MET A 183 2.00 -13.36 17.12
N VAL A 184 0.85 -13.27 17.80
CA VAL A 184 -0.46 -13.42 17.17
C VAL A 184 -0.69 -12.33 16.13
N ILE A 185 -0.36 -11.08 16.46
CA ILE A 185 -0.54 -9.96 15.54
C ILE A 185 0.39 -10.07 14.33
N SER A 186 1.65 -10.47 14.52
CA SER A 186 2.58 -10.69 13.40
C SER A 186 2.08 -11.81 12.47
N LEU A 187 1.53 -12.88 13.03
CA LEU A 187 0.94 -13.97 12.25
C LEU A 187 -0.27 -13.49 11.43
N LEU A 188 -1.19 -12.74 12.06
CA LEU A 188 -2.36 -12.17 11.36
C LEU A 188 -1.95 -11.22 10.23
N MET A 189 -0.93 -10.37 10.48
CA MET A 189 -0.38 -9.47 9.47
C MET A 189 0.22 -10.23 8.28
N ALA A 190 0.99 -11.28 8.54
CA ALA A 190 1.60 -12.09 7.49
C ALA A 190 0.53 -12.86 6.68
N LEU A 191 -0.46 -13.46 7.34
CA LEU A 191 -1.58 -14.14 6.67
C LEU A 191 -2.37 -13.16 5.80
N SER A 192 -2.60 -11.93 6.26
CA SER A 192 -3.26 -10.90 5.47
C SER A 192 -2.48 -10.51 4.22
N LEU A 193 -1.13 -10.46 4.29
CA LEU A 193 -0.29 -10.21 3.11
C LEU A 193 -0.30 -11.39 2.13
N VAL A 194 -0.30 -12.63 2.63
CA VAL A 194 -0.45 -13.82 1.79
C VAL A 194 -1.80 -13.80 1.07
N TYR A 195 -2.88 -13.49 1.79
CA TYR A 195 -4.20 -13.32 1.18
C TYR A 195 -4.20 -12.25 0.07
N CYS A 196 -3.58 -11.08 0.34
CA CYS A 196 -3.45 -10.03 -0.67
C CYS A 196 -2.61 -10.47 -1.87
N ALA A 197 -1.54 -11.26 -1.66
CA ALA A 197 -0.71 -11.78 -2.75
C ALA A 197 -1.52 -12.73 -3.66
N ILE A 198 -2.32 -13.62 -3.08
CA ILE A 198 -3.20 -14.53 -3.82
C ILE A 198 -4.26 -13.72 -4.59
N SER A 199 -4.95 -12.79 -3.92
CA SER A 199 -5.98 -11.95 -4.54
C SER A 199 -5.45 -11.01 -5.64
N LEU A 200 -4.14 -10.75 -5.68
CA LEU A 200 -3.54 -9.90 -6.71
C LEU A 200 -3.32 -10.67 -8.02
N VAL A 201 -3.24 -11.99 -7.96
CA VAL A 201 -2.91 -12.88 -9.09
C VAL A 201 -4.13 -13.68 -9.58
N SER A 202 -5.16 -13.85 -8.71
CA SER A 202 -6.45 -14.44 -9.08
C SER A 202 -7.32 -13.48 -9.86
#